data_98a7ed4a12d83904a2047a429cb9ec50
#
_entry.id   98a7ed4a12d83904a2047a429cb9ec50
#
_cell.length_a   1.000
_cell.length_b   1.000
_cell.length_c   1.000
_cell.angle_alpha   90.00
_cell.angle_beta   90.00
_cell.angle_gamma   90.00
#
_symmetry.space_group_name_H-M   'P 1'
#
loop_
_entity.id
_entity.type
_entity.pdbx_description
1 polymer ?
#
loop_
_entity_poly.entity_id
_entity_poly.type
_entity_poly.pdbx_seq_one_letter_code
_entity_poly.pdbx_strand_id
1 'polypeptide(L)'
;IFEGTISGIAEHGLFVRMDENYCEGLVPMMAIPSDRFYFDQEKFQIIGAKTKRTYQFGDRVRVRIDQVSTRKRQIDLELIAD
;
A
#
# COMPACT_ATOMS: atom_id res chain seq x y z
N ILE A 1 8.73 10.48 5.02
CA ILE A 1 7.32 10.27 4.66
C ILE A 1 7.10 10.77 3.24
N PHE A 2 6.48 9.95 2.43
CA PHE A 2 6.22 10.27 1.04
C PHE A 2 4.73 10.17 0.76
N GLU A 3 4.25 11.04 -0.11
CA GLU A 3 2.90 10.91 -0.63
C GLU A 3 2.95 10.15 -1.94
N GLY A 4 1.92 9.36 -2.19
CA GLY A 4 1.85 8.57 -3.40
C GLY A 4 0.44 8.19 -3.77
N THR A 5 0.34 7.48 -4.89
CA THR A 5 -0.93 7.01 -5.41
C THR A 5 -0.88 5.50 -5.53
N ILE A 6 -1.97 4.84 -5.16
CA ILE A 6 -2.06 3.39 -5.32
C ILE A 6 -2.08 3.08 -6.81
N SER A 7 -1.04 2.41 -7.27
CA SER A 7 -0.86 2.07 -8.69
C SER A 7 -1.25 0.63 -9.00
N GLY A 8 -1.47 -0.18 -7.98
CA GLY A 8 -1.90 -1.55 -8.16
C GLY A 8 -2.34 -2.17 -6.86
N ILE A 9 -3.16 -3.20 -6.97
CA ILE A 9 -3.67 -3.93 -5.81
C ILE A 9 -3.49 -5.42 -6.09
N ALA A 10 -2.98 -6.13 -5.10
CA ALA A 10 -2.77 -7.56 -5.19
C ALA A 10 -3.22 -8.20 -3.89
N GLU A 11 -3.35 -9.52 -3.93
CA GLU A 11 -3.78 -10.30 -2.78
C GLU A 11 -2.87 -10.11 -1.58
N HIS A 12 -1.59 -9.86 -1.81
CA HIS A 12 -0.60 -9.73 -0.74
C HIS A 12 -0.31 -8.28 -0.33
N GLY A 13 -0.91 -7.30 -0.99
CA GLY A 13 -0.70 -5.91 -0.61
C GLY A 13 -1.02 -4.90 -1.70
N LEU A 14 -0.49 -3.70 -1.50
CA LEU A 14 -0.72 -2.56 -2.39
C LEU A 14 0.60 -2.14 -3.04
N PHE A 15 0.51 -1.75 -4.31
CA PHE A 15 1.61 -1.06 -4.96
C PHE A 15 1.34 0.43 -4.95
N VAL A 16 2.32 1.22 -4.53
CA VAL A 16 2.19 2.66 -4.41
C VAL A 16 3.30 3.31 -5.21
N ARG A 17 2.91 4.24 -6.09
CA ARG A 17 3.88 5.07 -6.81
C ARG A 17 4.07 6.36 -6.02
N MET A 18 5.30 6.60 -5.58
CA MET A 18 5.63 7.81 -4.83
C MET A 18 5.73 9.00 -5.78
N ASP A 19 5.15 10.13 -5.37
CA ASP A 19 5.09 11.33 -6.22
C ASP A 19 6.47 11.93 -6.48
N GLU A 20 7.29 11.96 -5.45
CA GLU A 20 8.55 12.71 -5.48
C GLU A 20 9.57 12.14 -6.44
N ASN A 21 9.66 10.82 -6.53
CA ASN A 21 10.70 10.16 -7.31
C ASN A 21 10.14 9.18 -8.35
N TYR A 22 8.82 9.07 -8.43
CA TYR A 22 8.10 8.14 -9.31
C TYR A 22 8.48 6.67 -9.11
N CYS A 23 9.13 6.35 -8.01
CA CYS A 23 9.43 4.97 -7.67
C CYS A 23 8.19 4.27 -7.15
N GLU A 24 8.05 3.00 -7.50
CA GLU A 24 6.95 2.18 -7.04
C GLU A 24 7.45 1.23 -5.96
N GLY A 25 6.69 1.12 -4.88
CA GLY A 25 7.01 0.21 -3.81
C GLY A 25 5.80 -0.62 -3.42
N LEU A 26 6.05 -1.65 -2.63
CA LEU A 26 5.02 -2.55 -2.14
C LEU A 26 4.72 -2.26 -0.68
N VAL A 27 3.43 -2.11 -0.37
CA VAL A 27 2.94 -2.08 1.01
C VAL A 27 2.36 -3.46 1.29
N PRO A 28 3.05 -4.34 2.03
CA PRO A 28 2.47 -5.64 2.36
C PRO A 28 1.21 -5.49 3.17
N MET A 29 0.30 -6.45 3.03
CA MET A 29 -0.99 -6.40 3.75
C MET A 29 -0.81 -6.18 5.25
N MET A 30 0.17 -6.84 5.84
CA MET A 30 0.43 -6.74 7.28
C MET A 30 1.10 -5.43 7.69
N ALA A 31 1.56 -4.63 6.74
CA ALA A 31 2.15 -3.31 7.03
C ALA A 31 1.11 -2.19 7.00
N ILE A 32 -0.16 -2.51 6.81
CA ILE A 32 -1.25 -1.54 6.89
C ILE A 32 -1.72 -1.51 8.35
N PRO A 33 -1.56 -0.38 9.05
CA PRO A 33 -1.87 -0.31 10.48
C PRO A 33 -3.36 -0.17 10.75
N SER A 34 -3.71 -0.29 12.02
CA SER A 34 -5.03 0.03 12.58
C SER A 34 -6.12 -1.01 12.35
N ASP A 35 -5.92 -1.98 11.49
CA ASP A 35 -6.95 -2.97 11.23
C ASP A 35 -6.35 -4.21 10.57
N ARG A 36 -7.19 -5.24 10.46
CA ARG A 36 -6.87 -6.40 9.66
C ARG A 36 -7.53 -6.22 8.30
N PHE A 37 -6.72 -6.17 7.27
CA PHE A 37 -7.21 -5.91 5.91
C PHE A 37 -7.26 -7.19 5.10
N TYR A 38 -8.18 -7.22 4.13
CA TYR A 38 -8.30 -8.34 3.22
C TYR A 38 -8.60 -7.83 1.80
N PHE A 39 -8.30 -8.67 0.82
CA PHE A 39 -8.48 -8.33 -0.58
C PHE A 39 -9.88 -8.72 -1.05
N ASP A 40 -10.62 -7.74 -1.59
CA ASP A 40 -11.92 -7.98 -2.19
C ASP A 40 -11.72 -8.13 -3.70
N GLN A 41 -11.80 -9.34 -4.17
CA GLN A 41 -11.56 -9.65 -5.56
C GLN A 41 -12.65 -9.13 -6.50
N GLU A 42 -13.88 -9.04 -6.03
CA GLU A 42 -14.98 -8.54 -6.84
C GLU A 42 -14.86 -7.05 -7.12
N LYS A 43 -14.57 -6.28 -6.09
CA LYS A 43 -14.44 -4.82 -6.21
C LYS A 43 -13.02 -4.37 -6.47
N PHE A 44 -12.09 -5.31 -6.45
CA PHE A 44 -10.67 -5.05 -6.64
C PHE A 44 -10.14 -3.97 -5.71
N GLN A 45 -10.35 -4.17 -4.42
CA GLN A 45 -9.94 -3.23 -3.39
C GLN A 45 -9.55 -3.97 -2.13
N ILE A 46 -8.88 -3.26 -1.21
CA ILE A 46 -8.49 -3.80 0.08
C ILE A 46 -9.38 -3.16 1.14
N ILE A 47 -9.98 -3.98 1.99
CA ILE A 47 -10.99 -3.55 2.95
C ILE A 47 -10.57 -3.93 4.36
N GLY A 48 -10.72 -3.00 5.30
CA GLY A 48 -10.49 -3.26 6.71
C GLY A 48 -11.67 -3.98 7.34
N ALA A 49 -11.39 -5.03 8.12
CA ALA A 49 -12.43 -5.86 8.71
C ALA A 49 -13.27 -5.11 9.75
N LYS A 50 -12.65 -4.23 10.53
CA LYS A 50 -13.34 -3.50 11.60
C LYS A 50 -13.74 -2.09 11.18
N THR A 51 -12.80 -1.34 10.61
CA THR A 51 -13.02 0.05 10.27
C THR A 51 -13.80 0.24 8.98
N LYS A 52 -13.85 -0.80 8.16
CA LYS A 52 -14.46 -0.74 6.82
C LYS A 52 -13.73 0.23 5.90
N ARG A 53 -12.52 0.60 6.25
CA ARG A 53 -11.70 1.48 5.43
C ARG A 53 -11.29 0.74 4.17
N THR A 54 -11.40 1.41 3.02
CA THR A 54 -11.08 0.79 1.73
C THR A 54 -9.92 1.51 1.05
N TYR A 55 -9.11 0.72 0.36
CA TYR A 55 -8.04 1.24 -0.49
C TYR A 55 -8.23 0.67 -1.87
N GLN A 56 -8.19 1.53 -2.88
CA GLN A 56 -8.39 1.11 -4.26
C GLN A 56 -7.45 1.86 -5.19
N PHE A 57 -7.39 1.39 -6.42
CA PHE A 57 -6.55 2.01 -7.45
C PHE A 57 -6.85 3.49 -7.59
N GLY A 58 -5.81 4.30 -7.59
CA GLY A 58 -5.94 5.74 -7.73
C GLY A 58 -6.05 6.51 -6.43
N ASP A 59 -6.22 5.83 -5.29
CA ASP A 59 -6.31 6.50 -4.00
C ASP A 59 -4.96 7.11 -3.61
N ARG A 60 -5.02 8.25 -2.92
CA ARG A 60 -3.84 8.92 -2.39
C ARG A 60 -3.53 8.38 -1.01
N VAL A 61 -2.26 8.10 -0.76
CA VAL A 61 -1.82 7.56 0.53
C VAL A 61 -0.49 8.18 0.93
N ARG A 62 -0.16 8.05 2.21
CA ARG A 62 1.14 8.41 2.75
C ARG A 62 1.87 7.15 3.13
N VAL A 63 3.13 7.08 2.76
CA VAL A 63 3.96 5.91 3.03
C VAL A 63 5.31 6.32 3.58
N ARG A 64 5.95 5.37 4.24
CA ARG A 64 7.31 5.49 4.71
C ARG A 64 8.11 4.32 4.16
N ILE A 65 9.34 4.57 3.75
CA ILE A 65 10.20 3.48 3.29
C ILE A 65 10.61 2.65 4.51
N ASP A 66 10.25 1.39 4.48
CA ASP A 66 10.59 0.45 5.53
C ASP A 66 11.92 -0.23 5.21
N GLN A 67 12.04 -0.73 4.00
CA GLN A 67 13.23 -1.45 3.58
C GLN A 67 13.42 -1.33 2.07
N VAL A 68 14.68 -1.19 1.67
CA VAL A 68 15.06 -1.22 0.25
C VAL A 68 15.91 -2.45 0.03
N SER A 69 15.48 -3.34 -0.84
CA SER A 69 16.20 -4.53 -1.20
C SER A 69 16.82 -4.36 -2.59
N THR A 70 18.14 -4.18 -2.65
CA THR A 70 18.84 -4.06 -3.92
C THR A 70 18.87 -5.38 -4.66
N ARG A 71 18.89 -6.49 -3.92
CA ARG A 71 18.90 -7.84 -4.50
C ARG A 71 17.61 -8.14 -5.25
N LYS A 72 16.48 -7.77 -4.68
CA LYS A 72 15.15 -7.99 -5.27
C LYS A 72 14.67 -6.80 -6.09
N ARG A 73 15.40 -5.71 -6.07
CA ARG A 73 15.00 -4.44 -6.68
C ARG A 73 13.61 -4.03 -6.22
N GLN A 74 13.35 -4.22 -4.93
CA GLN A 74 12.05 -3.97 -4.34
C GLN A 74 12.17 -2.96 -3.21
N ILE A 75 11.24 -2.03 -3.16
CA ILE A 75 11.11 -1.08 -2.06
C ILE A 75 9.89 -1.52 -1.26
N ASP A 76 10.13 -1.83 0.01
CA ASP A 76 9.05 -2.16 0.93
C ASP A 76 8.61 -0.90 1.64
N LEU A 77 7.33 -0.64 1.61
CA LEU A 77 6.73 0.56 2.19
C LEU A 77 5.82 0.19 3.34
N GLU A 78 5.68 1.15 4.26
CA GLU A 78 4.74 1.05 5.36
C GLU A 78 3.70 2.14 5.17
N LEU A 79 2.43 1.77 5.25
CA LEU A 79 1.35 2.74 5.13
C LEU A 79 1.22 3.51 6.44
N ILE A 80 1.11 4.82 6.33
CA ILE A 80 0.93 5.66 7.51
C ILE A 80 -0.56 5.93 7.68
N ALA A 81 -1.08 5.55 8.84
CA ALA A 81 -2.48 5.80 9.16
C ALA A 81 -2.69 7.25 9.53
N ASP A 82 -3.78 7.81 9.08
CA ASP A 82 -4.21 9.16 9.46
C ASP A 82 -4.85 9.16 10.84
#